data_54fb940be748dc26aee055610a633640
#
_entry.id   54fb940be748dc26aee055610a633640
#
_cell.length_a   1.000
_cell.length_b   1.000
_cell.length_c   1.000
_cell.angle_alpha   90.00
_cell.angle_beta   90.00
_cell.angle_gamma   90.00
#
_symmetry.space_group_name_H-M   'P 1'
#
loop_
_entity.id
_entity.type
_entity.pdbx_description
1 polymer ?
#
loop_
_entity_poly.entity_id
_entity_poly.type
_entity_poly.pdbx_seq_one_letter_code
_entity_poly.pdbx_strand_id
1 'polypeptide(L)'
;MQGTVRRPGRPRDPQVAARDEHVYQLIAEGTASRSALAVATGYDRPTIALSVQRLKKAGRIRTCAVDGAIVWSVADGTPCP
;
A
#
# COMPACT_ATOMS: atom_id res chain seq x y z
N MET A 1 24.89 -15.48 -19.35
CA MET A 1 24.39 -14.93 -19.27
C MET A 1 23.95 -14.53 -18.84
N GLN A 2 23.92 -14.49 -18.56
CA GLN A 2 23.24 -13.99 -18.14
C GLN A 2 22.89 -13.33 -18.01
N GLY A 3 23.04 -13.30 -18.19
CA GLY A 3 22.41 -12.53 -18.08
C GLY A 3 22.12 -12.02 -17.93
N THR A 4 22.15 -12.00 -17.97
CA THR A 4 21.60 -11.40 -17.99
C THR A 4 21.05 -10.86 -17.81
N VAL A 5 21.02 -10.90 -17.70
CA VAL A 5 20.24 -10.50 -17.59
C VAL A 5 19.76 -9.86 -17.22
N ARG A 6 19.57 -9.40 -17.07
CA ARG A 6 19.03 -8.74 -16.63
C ARG A 6 18.03 -8.44 -16.46
N ARG A 7 18.10 -8.15 -16.24
CA ARG A 7 16.80 -8.03 -16.03
C ARG A 7 16.24 -6.73 -15.86
N PRO A 8 15.11 -6.43 -16.38
CA PRO A 8 14.54 -5.13 -16.14
C PRO A 8 14.23 -5.00 -14.67
N GLY A 9 14.79 -4.03 -14.08
CA GLY A 9 14.58 -3.78 -12.71
C GLY A 9 15.15 -4.86 -11.82
N ARG A 10 15.31 -4.55 -10.58
CA ARG A 10 15.74 -5.51 -9.58
C ARG A 10 14.55 -6.08 -8.86
N PRO A 11 14.68 -7.27 -8.27
CA PRO A 11 13.64 -7.75 -7.38
C PRO A 11 13.43 -6.74 -6.26
N ARG A 12 12.19 -6.60 -5.83
CA ARG A 12 11.88 -5.71 -4.74
C ARG A 12 12.54 -6.22 -3.46
N ASP A 13 13.07 -5.30 -2.68
CA ASP A 13 13.65 -5.62 -1.39
C ASP A 13 12.60 -6.35 -0.54
N PRO A 14 12.95 -7.48 0.09
CA PRO A 14 11.98 -8.21 0.91
C PRO A 14 11.38 -7.37 2.04
N GLN A 15 12.14 -6.43 2.61
CA GLN A 15 11.60 -5.56 3.64
C GLN A 15 10.55 -4.62 3.08
N VAL A 16 10.75 -4.13 1.85
CA VAL A 16 9.77 -3.26 1.21
C VAL A 16 8.50 -4.05 0.89
N ALA A 17 8.65 -5.27 0.38
CA ALA A 17 7.49 -6.11 0.09
C ALA A 17 6.71 -6.44 1.35
N ALA A 18 7.40 -6.76 2.44
CA ALA A 18 6.75 -7.08 3.71
C ALA A 18 6.04 -5.84 4.27
N ARG A 19 6.64 -4.66 4.14
CA ARG A 19 6.02 -3.43 4.58
C ARG A 19 4.76 -3.13 3.79
N ASP A 20 4.82 -3.27 2.47
CA ASP A 20 3.65 -3.02 1.63
C ASP A 20 2.53 -4.00 1.97
N GLU A 21 2.87 -5.26 2.20
CA GLU A 21 1.87 -6.25 2.57
C GLU A 21 1.24 -5.94 3.93
N HIS A 22 2.05 -5.50 4.90
CA HIS A 22 1.53 -5.12 6.21
C HIS A 22 0.56 -3.94 6.10
N VAL A 23 0.92 -2.93 5.30
CA VAL A 23 0.04 -1.78 5.07
C VAL A 23 -1.24 -2.25 4.39
N TYR A 24 -1.15 -3.12 3.40
CA TYR A 24 -2.31 -3.65 2.71
C TYR A 24 -3.26 -4.37 3.69
N GLN A 25 -2.71 -5.22 4.55
CA GLN A 25 -3.52 -5.96 5.53
C GLN A 25 -4.25 -5.00 6.47
N LEU A 26 -3.57 -3.97 6.93
CA LEU A 26 -4.20 -2.99 7.83
C LEU A 26 -5.32 -2.23 7.12
N ILE A 27 -5.13 -1.89 5.85
CA ILE A 27 -6.19 -1.24 5.08
C ILE A 27 -7.38 -2.19 4.92
N ALA A 28 -7.11 -3.47 4.68
CA ALA A 28 -8.16 -4.48 4.55
C ALA A 28 -8.95 -4.64 5.85
N GLU A 29 -8.30 -4.39 6.99
CA GLU A 29 -8.94 -4.47 8.31
C GLU A 29 -9.65 -3.19 8.70
N GLY A 30 -9.60 -2.16 7.86
CA GLY A 30 -10.31 -0.91 8.11
C GLY A 30 -9.44 0.25 8.56
N THR A 31 -8.11 0.07 8.66
CA THR A 31 -7.19 1.17 8.99
C THR A 31 -6.97 1.99 7.73
N ALA A 32 -7.73 3.02 7.55
CA ALA A 32 -7.92 3.66 6.25
C ALA A 32 -7.28 5.04 6.13
N SER A 33 -6.56 5.53 7.14
CA SER A 33 -5.93 6.85 7.09
C SER A 33 -4.42 6.74 7.25
N ARG A 34 -3.72 7.73 6.68
CA ARG A 34 -2.26 7.76 6.78
C ARG A 34 -1.80 7.80 8.24
N SER A 35 -2.47 8.63 9.05
CA SER A 35 -2.11 8.76 10.45
C SER A 35 -2.32 7.45 11.20
N ALA A 36 -3.45 6.79 10.98
CA ALA A 36 -3.73 5.52 11.63
C ALA A 36 -2.74 4.44 11.20
N LEU A 37 -2.38 4.41 9.92
CA LEU A 37 -1.37 3.46 9.43
C LEU A 37 -0.01 3.72 10.06
N ALA A 38 0.38 4.98 10.19
CA ALA A 38 1.66 5.33 10.81
C ALA A 38 1.70 4.86 12.26
N VAL A 39 0.62 5.08 13.00
CA VAL A 39 0.54 4.64 14.39
C VAL A 39 0.57 3.12 14.49
N ALA A 40 -0.19 2.44 13.64
CA ALA A 40 -0.32 0.98 13.72
C ALA A 40 0.97 0.26 13.32
N THR A 41 1.74 0.82 12.37
CA THR A 41 2.93 0.18 11.85
C THR A 41 4.21 0.66 12.51
N GLY A 42 4.21 1.87 13.07
CA GLY A 42 5.42 2.52 13.55
C GLY A 42 6.27 3.14 12.45
N TYR A 43 5.84 3.09 11.20
CA TYR A 43 6.55 3.73 10.09
C TYR A 43 6.20 5.22 10.05
N ASP A 44 7.11 6.04 9.49
CA ASP A 44 6.83 7.45 9.35
C ASP A 44 5.89 7.70 8.16
N ARG A 45 5.33 8.91 8.10
CA ARG A 45 4.35 9.24 7.06
C ARG A 45 4.89 9.13 5.64
N PRO A 46 6.12 9.59 5.34
CA PRO A 46 6.66 9.40 3.99
C PRO A 46 6.76 7.93 3.58
N THR A 47 7.13 7.06 4.51
CA THR A 47 7.21 5.63 4.25
C THR A 47 5.83 5.06 3.94
N ILE A 48 4.83 5.44 4.73
CA ILE A 48 3.44 5.01 4.50
C ILE A 48 2.96 5.51 3.13
N ALA A 49 3.25 6.77 2.79
CA ALA A 49 2.82 7.33 1.50
C ALA A 49 3.40 6.54 0.33
N LEU A 50 4.66 6.15 0.42
CA LEU A 50 5.29 5.36 -0.65
C LEU A 50 4.67 3.97 -0.77
N SER A 51 4.40 3.31 0.36
CA SER A 51 3.74 2.00 0.35
C SER A 51 2.35 2.08 -0.26
N VAL A 52 1.57 3.08 0.14
CA VAL A 52 0.23 3.29 -0.40
C VAL A 52 0.30 3.55 -1.90
N GLN A 53 1.25 4.37 -2.33
CA GLN A 53 1.41 4.68 -3.75
C GLN A 53 1.70 3.42 -4.57
N ARG A 54 2.58 2.55 -4.06
CA ARG A 54 2.88 1.29 -4.73
C ARG A 54 1.66 0.37 -4.80
N LEU A 55 0.91 0.29 -3.70
CA LEU A 55 -0.30 -0.54 -3.66
C LEU A 55 -1.37 -0.03 -4.61
N LYS A 56 -1.55 1.30 -4.69
CA LYS A 56 -2.49 1.89 -5.64
C LYS A 56 -2.07 1.62 -7.07
N LYS A 57 -0.80 1.78 -7.36
CA LYS A 57 -0.28 1.56 -8.71
C LYS A 57 -0.44 0.10 -9.12
N ALA A 58 -0.31 -0.82 -8.17
CA ALA A 58 -0.50 -2.25 -8.43
C ALA A 58 -1.97 -2.63 -8.52
N GLY A 59 -2.89 -1.71 -8.27
CA GLY A 59 -4.32 -1.99 -8.33
C GLY A 59 -4.84 -2.75 -7.13
N ARG A 60 -4.13 -2.78 -6.02
CA ARG A 60 -4.53 -3.53 -4.83
C ARG A 60 -5.41 -2.71 -3.90
N ILE A 61 -5.26 -1.39 -3.89
CA ILE A 61 -6.10 -0.51 -3.09
C ILE A 61 -6.59 0.65 -3.94
N ARG A 62 -7.58 1.36 -3.43
CA ARG A 62 -8.17 2.51 -4.10
C ARG A 62 -8.50 3.56 -3.05
N THR A 63 -8.82 4.77 -3.51
CA THR A 63 -9.30 5.82 -2.62
C THR A 63 -10.82 5.88 -2.71
N CYS A 64 -11.46 6.15 -1.56
CA CYS A 64 -12.89 6.35 -1.46
C CYS A 64 -13.15 7.61 -0.68
N ALA A 65 -14.24 8.31 -1.01
CA ALA A 65 -14.65 9.49 -0.26
C ALA A 65 -15.74 9.06 0.71
N VAL A 66 -15.51 9.30 2.01
CA VAL A 66 -16.46 8.97 3.06
C VAL A 66 -16.62 10.21 3.93
N ASP A 67 -17.84 10.74 4.01
CA ASP A 67 -18.14 11.93 4.82
C ASP A 67 -17.19 13.10 4.52
N GLY A 68 -16.86 13.26 3.24
CA GLY A 68 -15.98 14.36 2.83
C GLY A 68 -14.49 14.09 3.03
N ALA A 69 -14.12 12.96 3.58
CA ALA A 69 -12.72 12.60 3.80
C ALA A 69 -12.31 11.51 2.79
N ILE A 70 -11.03 11.54 2.40
CA ILE A 70 -10.49 10.52 1.51
C ILE A 70 -9.91 9.40 2.40
N VAL A 71 -10.37 8.19 2.15
CA VAL A 71 -9.88 6.99 2.85
C VAL A 71 -9.42 5.97 1.83
N TRP A 72 -8.58 5.03 2.25
CA TRP A 72 -8.11 3.95 1.39
C TRP A 72 -8.91 2.69 1.67
N SER A 73 -9.13 1.91 0.62
CA SER A 73 -9.88 0.67 0.72
C SER A 73 -9.24 -0.35 -0.22
N VAL A 74 -9.45 -1.64 0.04
CA VAL A 74 -8.93 -2.66 -0.87
C VAL A 74 -9.71 -2.62 -2.17
N ALA A 75 -9.00 -2.84 -3.27
CA ALA A 75 -9.61 -2.82 -4.60
C ALA A 75 -10.03 -4.24 -4.98
N ASP A 76 -11.07 -4.72 -4.32
CA ASP A 76 -11.55 -6.10 -4.50
C ASP A 76 -12.89 -6.17 -5.20
N GLY A 77 -13.34 -5.07 -5.78
CA GLY A 77 -14.61 -5.02 -6.49
C GLY A 77 -15.80 -4.67 -5.61
N THR A 78 -15.61 -4.54 -4.30
CA THR A 78 -16.72 -4.10 -3.44
C THR A 78 -16.89 -2.59 -3.57
N PRO A 79 -18.12 -2.08 -3.36
CA PRO A 79 -18.33 -0.63 -3.40
C PRO A 79 -17.64 0.06 -2.23
N CYS A 80 -17.39 1.35 -2.40
CA CYS A 80 -16.85 2.17 -1.32
C CYS A 80 -17.83 2.20 -0.14
N PRO A 81 -17.30 2.24 1.07
CA PRO A 81 -18.17 2.29 2.24
C PRO A 81 -18.99 3.57 2.33
#